data_46b7b5facc2b7ca19a57cd33c04a17e6
#
_entry.id   46b7b5facc2b7ca19a57cd33c04a17e6
#
_cell.length_a   1.000
_cell.length_b   1.000
_cell.length_c   1.000
_cell.angle_alpha   90.00
_cell.angle_beta   90.00
_cell.angle_gamma   90.00
#
_symmetry.space_group_name_H-M   'P 1'
#
loop_
_entity.id
_entity.type
_entity.pdbx_description
1 polymer ?
#
loop_
_entity_poly.entity_id
_entity_poly.type
_entity_poly.pdbx_seq_one_letter_code
_entity_poly.pdbx_strand_id
1 'polypeptide(L)'
;MPSDDPAALVAAALYSPDAQRLLDRAAAVATTTRDRQLVAIAAAHLRGERDVVDALARDHLADHPDSVLAAWIAGLNKERT
;
A
#
# COMPACT_ATOMS: atom_id res chain seq x y z
N MET A 1 -21.05 5.00 1.80
CA MET A 1 -20.84 3.64 2.32
C MET A 1 -19.36 3.35 2.46
N PRO A 2 -18.86 3.17 3.66
CA PRO A 2 -17.46 2.84 3.79
C PRO A 2 -17.18 1.47 3.19
N SER A 3 -16.13 1.39 2.43
CA SER A 3 -15.71 0.15 1.82
C SER A 3 -14.72 -0.57 2.73
N ASP A 4 -14.90 -1.88 2.88
CA ASP A 4 -13.93 -2.72 3.58
C ASP A 4 -12.95 -3.37 2.59
N ASP A 5 -12.93 -2.90 1.36
CA ASP A 5 -11.95 -3.34 0.38
C ASP A 5 -10.56 -2.86 0.77
N PRO A 6 -9.57 -3.76 0.95
CA PRO A 6 -8.23 -3.37 1.36
C PRO A 6 -7.60 -2.32 0.46
N ALA A 7 -7.77 -2.43 -0.85
CA ALA A 7 -7.19 -1.46 -1.79
C ALA A 7 -7.79 -0.07 -1.59
N ALA A 8 -9.12 0.01 -1.36
CA ALA A 8 -9.79 1.28 -1.12
C ALA A 8 -9.32 1.90 0.19
N LEU A 9 -9.13 1.08 1.24
CA LEU A 9 -8.64 1.55 2.53
C LEU A 9 -7.21 2.06 2.42
N VAL A 10 -6.37 1.38 1.67
CA VAL A 10 -4.99 1.82 1.43
C VAL A 10 -4.98 3.15 0.69
N ALA A 11 -5.79 3.28 -0.35
CA ALA A 11 -5.87 4.53 -1.11
C ALA A 11 -6.32 5.69 -0.20
N ALA A 12 -7.34 5.45 0.63
CA ALA A 12 -7.81 6.45 1.59
C ALA A 12 -6.73 6.83 2.60
N ALA A 13 -5.96 5.84 3.07
CA ALA A 13 -4.89 6.07 4.04
C ALA A 13 -3.82 7.02 3.52
N LEU A 14 -3.53 6.97 2.22
CA LEU A 14 -2.49 7.82 1.63
C LEU A 14 -2.84 9.31 1.68
N TYR A 15 -4.11 9.64 1.86
CA TYR A 15 -4.60 11.03 1.89
C TYR A 15 -5.22 11.42 3.23
N SER A 16 -5.16 10.55 4.22
CA SER A 16 -5.87 10.79 5.48
C SER A 16 -4.91 11.05 6.64
N PRO A 17 -5.26 11.95 7.57
CA PRO A 17 -4.49 12.09 8.82
C PRO A 17 -4.62 10.86 9.71
N ASP A 18 -5.63 10.01 9.49
CA ASP A 18 -5.84 8.76 10.23
C ASP A 18 -5.25 7.55 9.49
N ALA A 19 -4.16 7.76 8.77
CA ALA A 19 -3.57 6.75 7.90
C ALA A 19 -3.32 5.41 8.62
N GLN A 20 -2.76 5.46 9.83
CA GLN A 20 -2.44 4.24 10.56
C GLN A 20 -3.69 3.43 10.88
N ARG A 21 -4.77 4.10 11.29
CA ARG A 21 -6.03 3.43 11.59
C ARG A 21 -6.60 2.74 10.35
N LEU A 22 -6.56 3.44 9.21
CA LEU A 22 -7.05 2.88 7.95
C LEU A 22 -6.22 1.70 7.49
N LEU A 23 -4.90 1.76 7.66
CA LEU A 23 -4.02 0.64 7.32
C LEU A 23 -4.24 -0.55 8.26
N ASP A 24 -4.46 -0.31 9.55
CA ASP A 24 -4.76 -1.38 10.50
C ASP A 24 -6.05 -2.09 10.10
N ARG A 25 -7.05 -1.33 9.67
CA ARG A 25 -8.30 -1.90 9.19
C ARG A 25 -8.08 -2.66 7.88
N ALA A 26 -7.29 -2.12 6.96
CA ALA A 26 -6.98 -2.80 5.71
C ALA A 26 -6.27 -4.13 5.98
N ALA A 27 -5.33 -4.14 6.91
CA ALA A 27 -4.63 -5.36 7.29
C ALA A 27 -5.58 -6.40 7.88
N ALA A 28 -6.57 -5.95 8.67
CA ALA A 28 -7.53 -6.83 9.30
C ALA A 28 -8.47 -7.50 8.28
N VAL A 29 -8.82 -6.79 7.19
CA VAL A 29 -9.74 -7.33 6.18
C VAL A 29 -9.01 -7.96 4.98
N ALA A 30 -7.69 -7.82 4.90
CA ALA A 30 -6.91 -8.42 3.81
C ALA A 30 -6.88 -9.94 3.96
N THR A 31 -7.36 -10.65 2.93
CA THR A 31 -7.43 -12.11 2.95
C THR A 31 -6.52 -12.75 1.92
N THR A 32 -6.06 -11.99 0.92
CA THR A 32 -5.20 -12.50 -0.13
C THR A 32 -3.77 -12.02 0.07
N THR A 33 -2.81 -12.74 -0.50
CA THR A 33 -1.40 -12.34 -0.50
C THR A 33 -1.23 -10.98 -1.18
N ARG A 34 -1.94 -10.77 -2.29
CA ARG A 34 -1.93 -9.51 -3.02
C ARG A 34 -2.31 -8.34 -2.11
N ASP A 35 -3.43 -8.47 -1.38
CA ASP A 35 -3.90 -7.40 -0.52
C ASP A 35 -2.97 -7.14 0.65
N ARG A 36 -2.42 -8.20 1.24
CA ARG A 36 -1.47 -8.08 2.35
C ARG A 36 -0.20 -7.37 1.90
N GLN A 37 0.28 -7.69 0.70
CA GLN A 37 1.46 -7.04 0.14
C GLN A 37 1.20 -5.57 -0.08
N LEU A 38 0.01 -5.22 -0.59
CA LEU A 38 -0.35 -3.84 -0.83
C LEU A 38 -0.38 -3.03 0.46
N VAL A 39 -0.95 -3.58 1.52
CA VAL A 39 -0.97 -2.94 2.84
C VAL A 39 0.46 -2.73 3.35
N ALA A 40 1.33 -3.74 3.19
CA ALA A 40 2.72 -3.65 3.63
C ALA A 40 3.48 -2.54 2.89
N ILE A 41 3.26 -2.42 1.58
CA ILE A 41 3.88 -1.37 0.77
C ILE A 41 3.44 0.01 1.28
N ALA A 42 2.14 0.20 1.49
CA ALA A 42 1.61 1.47 1.97
C ALA A 42 2.13 1.81 3.37
N ALA A 43 2.20 0.82 4.26
CA ALA A 43 2.71 1.03 5.62
C ALA A 43 4.18 1.48 5.58
N ALA A 44 5.00 0.82 4.76
CA ALA A 44 6.40 1.19 4.60
C ALA A 44 6.54 2.61 4.04
N HIS A 45 5.69 2.95 3.07
CA HIS A 45 5.68 4.29 2.48
C HIS A 45 5.40 5.37 3.54
N LEU A 46 4.41 5.14 4.38
CA LEU A 46 4.03 6.10 5.42
C LEU A 46 5.09 6.23 6.51
N ARG A 47 5.90 5.19 6.73
CA ARG A 47 7.01 5.24 7.68
C ARG A 47 8.28 5.83 7.07
N GLY A 48 8.28 6.14 5.78
CA GLY A 48 9.44 6.67 5.10
C GLY A 48 10.53 5.65 4.84
N GLU A 49 10.21 4.37 4.85
CA GLU A 49 11.14 3.27 4.62
C GLU A 49 11.30 3.01 3.12
N ARG A 50 12.04 3.87 2.44
CA ARG A 50 12.15 3.86 0.98
C ARG A 50 12.68 2.55 0.40
N ASP A 51 13.70 1.99 1.01
CA ASP A 51 14.29 0.74 0.53
C ASP A 51 13.30 -0.40 0.64
N VAL A 52 12.51 -0.41 1.71
CA VAL A 52 11.48 -1.42 1.92
C VAL A 52 10.36 -1.29 0.88
N VAL A 53 9.91 -0.05 0.63
CA VAL A 53 8.90 0.21 -0.40
C VAL A 53 9.38 -0.30 -1.75
N ASP A 54 10.61 0.02 -2.13
CA ASP A 54 11.15 -0.38 -3.42
C ASP A 54 11.20 -1.90 -3.56
N ALA A 55 11.69 -2.59 -2.54
CA ALA A 55 11.79 -4.04 -2.56
C ALA A 55 10.41 -4.72 -2.60
N LEU A 56 9.49 -4.27 -1.74
CA LEU A 56 8.15 -4.85 -1.68
C LEU A 56 7.35 -4.57 -2.95
N ALA A 57 7.45 -3.36 -3.49
CA ALA A 57 6.75 -3.00 -4.71
C ALA A 57 7.27 -3.80 -5.90
N ARG A 58 8.58 -3.98 -5.98
CA ARG A 58 9.19 -4.75 -7.06
C ARG A 58 8.69 -6.19 -7.06
N ASP A 59 8.69 -6.83 -5.89
CA ASP A 59 8.23 -8.21 -5.76
C ASP A 59 6.74 -8.32 -6.07
N HIS A 60 5.95 -7.38 -5.55
CA HIS A 60 4.50 -7.37 -5.78
C HIS A 60 4.17 -7.19 -7.25
N LEU A 61 4.83 -6.24 -7.92
CA LEU A 61 4.56 -5.94 -9.32
C LEU A 61 5.05 -7.04 -10.26
N ALA A 62 6.02 -7.85 -9.83
CA ALA A 62 6.44 -9.00 -10.61
C ALA A 62 5.32 -10.02 -10.74
N ASP A 63 4.53 -10.22 -9.67
CA ASP A 63 3.42 -11.16 -9.65
C ASP A 63 2.10 -10.50 -10.07
N HIS A 64 1.97 -9.20 -9.87
CA HIS A 64 0.74 -8.45 -10.12
C HIS A 64 1.05 -7.16 -10.90
N PRO A 65 1.44 -7.27 -12.18
CA PRO A 65 1.84 -6.09 -12.96
C PRO A 65 0.71 -5.10 -13.21
N ASP A 66 -0.53 -5.53 -13.00
CA ASP A 66 -1.72 -4.69 -13.13
C ASP A 66 -2.07 -3.94 -11.85
N SER A 67 -1.25 -4.04 -10.80
CA SER A 67 -1.51 -3.38 -9.53
C SER A 67 -1.20 -1.89 -9.64
N VAL A 68 -2.21 -1.11 -10.01
CA VAL A 68 -2.08 0.33 -10.22
C VAL A 68 -1.65 1.05 -8.95
N LEU A 69 -2.22 0.68 -7.81
CA LEU A 69 -1.94 1.35 -6.55
C LEU A 69 -0.49 1.12 -6.10
N ALA A 70 0.02 -0.11 -6.26
CA ALA A 70 1.41 -0.41 -5.94
C ALA A 70 2.37 0.37 -6.84
N ALA A 71 2.06 0.45 -8.13
CA ALA A 71 2.87 1.21 -9.08
C ALA A 71 2.87 2.70 -8.74
N TRP A 72 1.73 3.22 -8.32
CA TRP A 72 1.60 4.62 -7.91
C TRP A 72 2.43 4.93 -6.66
N ILE A 73 2.35 4.07 -5.65
CA ILE A 73 3.15 4.26 -4.43
C ILE A 73 4.65 4.19 -4.75
N ALA A 74 5.05 3.25 -5.61
CA ALA A 74 6.45 3.14 -6.03
C ALA A 74 6.92 4.41 -6.73
N GLY A 75 6.04 5.01 -7.55
CA GLY A 75 6.32 6.28 -8.22
C GLY A 75 6.53 7.41 -7.23
N LEU A 76 5.65 7.51 -6.22
CA LEU A 76 5.79 8.51 -5.15
C LEU A 76 7.11 8.32 -4.39
N ASN A 77 7.49 7.08 -4.13
CA ASN A 77 8.74 6.76 -3.44
C ASN A 77 9.95 7.28 -4.21
N LYS A 78 9.95 7.14 -5.52
CA LYS A 78 11.04 7.63 -6.37
C LYS A 78 11.10 9.16 -6.40
N GLU A 79 9.95 9.82 -6.42
CA GLU A 79 9.89 11.28 -6.47
C GLU A 79 10.43 11.92 -5.19
N ARG A 80 10.46 11.17 -4.09
CA ARG A 80 10.92 11.69 -2.81
C ARG A 80 12.43 11.59 -2.60
N THR A 81 13.16 11.03 -3.54
CA THR A 81 14.63 10.93 -3.45
C THR A 81 15.36 12.22 -3.90
#